data_64223a738ec2755112ffa42eaf960502
#
_entry.id   64223a738ec2755112ffa42eaf960502
#
_cell.length_a   1.000
_cell.length_b   1.000
_cell.length_c   1.000
_cell.angle_alpha   90.00
_cell.angle_beta   90.00
_cell.angle_gamma   90.00
#
_symmetry.space_group_name_H-M   'P 1'
#
loop_
_entity.id
_entity.type
_entity.pdbx_description
1 polymer ?
#
loop_
_entity_poly.entity_id
_entity_poly.type
_entity_poly.pdbx_seq_one_letter_code
_entity_poly.pdbx_strand_id
1 'polypeptide(L)'
;MPTQSEIDSKKAAGSTAYVKIPFENKHYIPYAASASNTAISINSKHPERAMQLIGLMNTEKGKDLYNLLVFGIEGEHYTKVNDKEIQPIGYTSQPTSESPYGQYRFAMGNTFNGY
;
A
#
# COMPACT_ATOMS: atom_id res chain seq x y z
N MET A 1 -2.89 -17.82 22.24
CA MET A 1 -4.30 -17.39 22.38
C MET A 1 -4.47 -16.07 21.64
N PRO A 2 -5.63 -15.78 21.07
CA PRO A 2 -5.87 -14.48 20.44
C PRO A 2 -5.82 -13.38 21.51
N THR A 3 -5.33 -12.20 21.12
CA THR A 3 -5.35 -11.01 21.99
C THR A 3 -6.77 -10.44 22.06
N GLN A 4 -7.07 -9.66 23.09
CA GLN A 4 -8.37 -9.01 23.23
C GLN A 4 -8.68 -8.10 22.00
N SER A 5 -7.68 -7.40 21.50
CA SER A 5 -7.80 -6.56 20.30
C SER A 5 -8.17 -7.36 19.04
N GLU A 6 -7.60 -8.55 18.86
CA GLU A 6 -7.97 -9.44 17.73
C GLU A 6 -9.40 -9.95 17.86
N ILE A 7 -9.86 -10.25 19.08
CA ILE A 7 -11.24 -10.67 19.35
C ILE A 7 -12.22 -9.54 19.02
N ASP A 8 -11.93 -8.34 19.49
CA ASP A 8 -12.80 -7.18 19.30
C ASP A 8 -12.88 -6.77 17.82
N SER A 9 -11.75 -6.81 17.11
CA SER A 9 -11.69 -6.58 15.66
C SER A 9 -12.54 -7.57 14.88
N LYS A 10 -12.51 -8.85 15.24
CA LYS A 10 -13.32 -9.89 14.57
C LYS A 10 -14.81 -9.80 14.91
N LYS A 11 -15.16 -9.42 16.12
CA LYS A 11 -16.53 -9.11 16.49
C LYS A 11 -17.09 -7.94 15.71
N ALA A 12 -16.31 -6.86 15.58
CA ALA A 12 -16.68 -5.70 14.77
C ALA A 12 -16.90 -6.04 13.29
N ALA A 13 -16.17 -7.06 12.78
CA ALA A 13 -16.37 -7.60 11.43
C ALA A 13 -17.52 -8.61 11.31
N GLY A 14 -18.38 -8.74 12.33
CA GLY A 14 -19.57 -9.62 12.31
C GLY A 14 -19.31 -11.08 12.65
N SER A 15 -18.12 -11.43 13.11
CA SER A 15 -17.82 -12.79 13.57
C SER A 15 -18.36 -13.03 14.97
N THR A 16 -19.08 -14.13 15.17
CA THR A 16 -19.64 -14.51 16.49
C THR A 16 -18.61 -15.18 17.40
N ALA A 17 -17.68 -15.93 16.82
CA ALA A 17 -16.55 -16.52 17.51
C ALA A 17 -15.45 -16.91 16.54
N TYR A 18 -14.20 -16.88 16.98
CA TYR A 18 -13.08 -17.50 16.28
C TYR A 18 -12.04 -18.05 17.26
N VAL A 19 -11.34 -19.06 16.84
CA VAL A 19 -10.22 -19.64 17.58
C VAL A 19 -8.98 -19.56 16.69
N LYS A 20 -7.88 -19.00 17.24
CA LYS A 20 -6.59 -18.98 16.59
C LYS A 20 -5.79 -20.22 17.02
N ILE A 21 -5.60 -21.14 16.10
CA ILE A 21 -4.80 -22.34 16.32
C ILE A 21 -3.45 -22.12 15.64
N PRO A 22 -2.35 -21.94 16.42
CA PRO A 22 -1.02 -21.87 15.83
C PRO A 22 -0.62 -23.26 15.31
N PHE A 23 -0.05 -23.31 14.12
CA PHE A 23 0.62 -24.52 13.64
C PHE A 23 1.89 -24.76 14.47
N GLU A 24 2.11 -25.98 14.90
CA GLU A 24 3.27 -26.34 15.73
C GLU A 24 4.61 -26.14 15.00
N ASN A 25 4.63 -26.31 13.68
CA ASN A 25 5.79 -26.03 12.86
C ASN A 25 5.84 -24.56 12.47
N LYS A 26 6.65 -23.80 13.20
CA LYS A 26 6.89 -22.36 12.95
C LYS A 26 7.78 -22.13 11.71
N HIS A 27 7.38 -22.64 10.57
CA HIS A 27 7.99 -22.23 9.31
C HIS A 27 7.34 -20.91 8.89
N TYR A 28 8.06 -19.82 9.09
CA TYR A 28 7.68 -18.53 8.50
C TYR A 28 7.94 -18.60 7.00
N ILE A 29 6.89 -18.72 6.23
CA ILE A 29 6.97 -18.43 4.81
C ILE A 29 7.19 -16.92 4.71
N PRO A 30 8.29 -16.44 4.13
CA PRO A 30 8.47 -15.02 3.88
C PRO A 30 7.41 -14.57 2.87
N TYR A 31 6.28 -14.14 3.39
CA TYR A 31 5.04 -13.91 2.62
C TYR A 31 5.14 -12.74 1.65
N ALA A 32 6.18 -11.92 1.73
CA ALA A 32 6.13 -10.60 1.11
C ALA A 32 7.24 -10.31 0.09
N ALA A 33 8.22 -11.16 -0.08
CA ALA A 33 9.35 -10.82 -0.97
C ALA A 33 8.95 -10.72 -2.47
N SER A 34 7.79 -11.26 -2.86
CA SER A 34 7.31 -11.26 -4.23
C SER A 34 5.81 -10.95 -4.37
N ALA A 35 5.20 -10.31 -3.37
CA ALA A 35 3.78 -10.00 -3.38
C ALA A 35 3.38 -8.98 -4.47
N SER A 36 4.32 -8.13 -4.88
CA SER A 36 4.14 -7.18 -5.98
C SER A 36 5.35 -7.24 -6.90
N ASN A 37 5.10 -7.52 -8.17
CA ASN A 37 6.13 -7.59 -9.19
C ASN A 37 5.80 -6.63 -10.32
N THR A 38 6.78 -5.82 -10.71
CA THR A 38 6.67 -4.96 -11.88
C THR A 38 7.45 -5.58 -13.03
N ALA A 39 6.82 -5.72 -14.19
CA ALA A 39 7.45 -6.30 -15.36
C ALA A 39 7.28 -5.39 -16.59
N ILE A 40 8.24 -5.45 -17.49
CA ILE A 40 8.17 -4.78 -18.79
C ILE A 40 7.76 -5.82 -19.82
N SER A 41 6.70 -5.52 -20.57
CA SER A 41 6.24 -6.42 -21.65
C SER A 41 7.32 -6.63 -22.70
N ILE A 42 7.49 -7.88 -23.15
CA ILE A 42 8.40 -8.21 -24.27
C ILE A 42 8.02 -7.48 -25.57
N ASN A 43 6.75 -7.09 -25.69
CA ASN A 43 6.23 -6.33 -26.85
C ASN A 43 6.36 -4.80 -26.68
N SER A 44 7.01 -4.33 -25.63
CA SER A 44 7.23 -2.90 -25.43
C SER A 44 8.09 -2.32 -26.55
N LYS A 45 7.63 -1.23 -27.14
CA LYS A 45 8.41 -0.47 -28.15
C LYS A 45 9.52 0.38 -27.53
N HIS A 46 9.45 0.63 -26.22
CA HIS A 46 10.38 1.50 -25.48
C HIS A 46 10.73 0.90 -24.10
N PRO A 47 11.34 -0.28 -24.04
CA PRO A 47 11.63 -0.95 -22.79
C PRO A 47 12.62 -0.17 -21.90
N GLU A 48 13.57 0.57 -22.52
CA GLU A 48 14.52 1.41 -21.79
C GLU A 48 13.81 2.55 -21.06
N ARG A 49 12.81 3.18 -21.68
CA ARG A 49 12.02 4.24 -21.03
C ARG A 49 11.17 3.68 -19.90
N ALA A 50 10.59 2.51 -20.09
CA ALA A 50 9.86 1.82 -19.02
C ALA A 50 10.78 1.51 -17.83
N MET A 51 12.00 1.03 -18.10
CA MET A 51 13.00 0.78 -17.05
C MET A 51 13.45 2.07 -16.37
N GLN A 52 13.61 3.17 -17.11
CA GLN A 52 13.92 4.48 -16.53
C GLN A 52 12.82 4.97 -15.59
N LEU A 53 11.54 4.78 -15.95
CA LEU A 53 10.42 5.12 -15.09
C LEU A 53 10.42 4.27 -13.81
N ILE A 54 10.58 2.96 -13.94
CA ILE A 54 10.68 2.05 -12.79
C ILE A 54 11.86 2.48 -11.88
N GLY A 55 13.02 2.77 -12.47
CA GLY A 55 14.19 3.25 -11.75
C GLY A 55 13.91 4.57 -11.03
N LEU A 56 13.25 5.52 -11.70
CA LEU A 56 12.89 6.81 -11.09
C LEU A 56 11.99 6.62 -9.86
N MET A 57 10.96 5.79 -9.97
CA MET A 57 10.02 5.50 -8.87
C MET A 57 10.70 4.84 -7.65
N ASN A 58 11.87 4.26 -7.83
CA ASN A 58 12.66 3.63 -6.77
C ASN A 58 13.80 4.51 -6.23
N THR A 59 13.92 5.76 -6.69
CA THR A 59 14.92 6.72 -6.23
C THR A 59 14.26 7.92 -5.56
N GLU A 60 15.03 8.64 -4.74
CA GLU A 60 14.57 9.88 -4.09
C GLU A 60 14.15 10.96 -5.11
N LYS A 61 14.79 11.00 -6.27
CA LYS A 61 14.41 11.93 -7.36
C LYS A 61 13.00 11.72 -7.89
N GLY A 62 12.45 10.53 -7.75
CA GLY A 62 11.09 10.20 -8.15
C GLY A 62 10.04 10.38 -7.06
N LYS A 63 10.40 10.92 -5.90
CA LYS A 63 9.49 11.06 -4.75
C LYS A 63 8.22 11.83 -5.11
N ASP A 64 8.34 12.96 -5.77
CA ASP A 64 7.17 13.78 -6.13
C ASP A 64 6.27 13.06 -7.13
N LEU A 65 6.87 12.40 -8.13
CA LEU A 65 6.11 11.59 -9.09
C LEU A 65 5.44 10.39 -8.39
N TYR A 66 6.15 9.73 -7.49
CA TYR A 66 5.59 8.64 -6.68
C TYR A 66 4.36 9.11 -5.89
N ASN A 67 4.48 10.21 -5.16
CA ASN A 67 3.40 10.76 -4.36
C ASN A 67 2.21 11.20 -5.22
N LEU A 68 2.46 11.82 -6.36
CA LEU A 68 1.40 12.18 -7.30
C LEU A 68 0.63 10.94 -7.79
N LEU A 69 1.33 9.88 -8.16
CA LEU A 69 0.69 8.66 -8.69
C LEU A 69 -0.01 7.84 -7.61
N VAL A 70 0.51 7.81 -6.38
CA VAL A 70 -0.04 7.00 -5.28
C VAL A 70 -1.13 7.73 -4.52
N PHE A 71 -0.92 9.01 -4.21
CA PHE A 71 -1.81 9.78 -3.34
C PHE A 71 -2.63 10.85 -4.09
N GLY A 72 -2.25 11.18 -5.31
CA GLY A 72 -2.95 12.18 -6.11
C GLY A 72 -2.47 13.61 -5.87
N ILE A 73 -3.39 14.56 -5.94
CA ILE A 73 -3.14 16.01 -5.89
C ILE A 73 -3.48 16.55 -4.51
N GLU A 74 -2.55 17.27 -3.90
CA GLU A 74 -2.78 17.98 -2.64
C GLU A 74 -3.90 19.01 -2.78
N GLY A 75 -4.78 19.08 -1.80
CA GLY A 75 -5.95 19.96 -1.79
C GLY A 75 -7.16 19.41 -2.53
N GLU A 76 -6.99 18.41 -3.39
CA GLU A 76 -8.06 17.73 -4.12
C GLU A 76 -8.32 16.31 -3.57
N HIS A 77 -7.27 15.54 -3.40
CA HIS A 77 -7.35 14.15 -2.96
C HIS A 77 -6.92 13.96 -1.50
N TYR A 78 -6.02 14.80 -1.03
CA TYR A 78 -5.54 14.79 0.35
C TYR A 78 -5.13 16.19 0.82
N THR A 79 -5.03 16.37 2.13
CA THR A 79 -4.36 17.52 2.77
C THR A 79 -3.11 17.05 3.49
N LYS A 80 -2.04 17.82 3.40
CA LYS A 80 -0.77 17.52 4.07
C LYS A 80 -0.85 17.96 5.51
N VAL A 81 -0.65 17.05 6.46
CA VAL A 81 -0.59 17.33 7.89
C VAL A 81 0.84 17.73 8.29
N ASN A 82 1.82 16.99 7.81
CA ASN A 82 3.25 17.25 7.96
C ASN A 82 4.03 16.54 6.83
N ASP A 83 5.36 16.60 6.87
CA ASP A 83 6.22 16.04 5.81
C ASP A 83 6.14 14.52 5.63
N LYS A 84 5.49 13.81 6.56
CA LYS A 84 5.37 12.35 6.57
C LYS A 84 3.95 11.85 6.74
N GLU A 85 2.98 12.77 6.77
CA GLU A 85 1.61 12.41 7.08
C GLU A 85 0.64 13.23 6.24
N ILE A 86 -0.31 12.54 5.65
CA ILE A 86 -1.39 13.14 4.89
C ILE A 86 -2.73 12.66 5.40
N GLN A 87 -3.75 13.51 5.26
CA GLN A 87 -5.14 13.20 5.54
C GLN A 87 -5.91 13.12 4.22
N PRO A 88 -6.40 11.94 3.81
CA PRO A 88 -7.23 11.82 2.61
C PRO A 88 -8.52 12.63 2.73
N ILE A 89 -8.89 13.34 1.68
CA ILE A 89 -10.15 14.09 1.61
C ILE A 89 -11.27 13.11 1.29
N GLY A 90 -12.39 13.18 2.04
CA GLY A 90 -13.53 12.28 1.86
C GLY A 90 -13.37 10.91 2.50
N TYR A 91 -12.27 10.66 3.21
CA TYR A 91 -12.10 9.43 3.98
C TYR A 91 -12.96 9.47 5.23
N THR A 92 -13.95 8.59 5.30
CA THR A 92 -14.65 8.30 6.55
C THR A 92 -13.90 7.17 7.26
N SER A 93 -13.78 7.25 8.58
CA SER A 93 -13.00 6.35 9.45
C SER A 93 -13.48 4.87 9.47
N GLN A 94 -14.40 4.51 8.61
CA GLN A 94 -14.76 3.12 8.37
C GLN A 94 -13.81 2.55 7.30
N PRO A 95 -13.30 1.33 7.47
CA PRO A 95 -12.42 0.69 6.51
C PRO A 95 -13.20 0.19 5.27
N THR A 96 -14.07 1.02 4.74
CA THR A 96 -14.64 0.79 3.43
C THR A 96 -13.62 1.25 2.41
N SER A 97 -13.37 0.43 1.47
CA SER A 97 -12.38 0.45 0.41
C SER A 97 -12.36 1.67 -0.51
N GLU A 98 -12.95 2.78 -0.13
CA GLU A 98 -13.16 3.93 -1.00
C GLU A 98 -12.46 5.17 -0.46
N SER A 99 -11.13 5.15 -0.54
CA SER A 99 -10.44 6.39 -0.79
C SER A 99 -10.82 6.82 -2.21
N PRO A 100 -11.38 8.01 -2.42
CA PRO A 100 -11.80 8.48 -3.74
C PRO A 100 -10.62 8.54 -4.74
N TYR A 101 -9.40 8.54 -4.25
CA TYR A 101 -8.18 8.35 -5.01
C TYR A 101 -7.17 7.58 -4.17
N GLY A 102 -6.52 6.61 -4.74
CA GLY A 102 -5.42 5.90 -4.13
C GLY A 102 -5.01 4.69 -4.97
N GLN A 103 -3.74 4.60 -5.26
CA GLN A 103 -3.15 3.45 -5.91
C GLN A 103 -2.47 2.55 -4.88
N TYR A 104 -2.37 1.27 -5.21
CA TYR A 104 -1.69 0.32 -4.33
C TYR A 104 -0.19 0.64 -4.27
N ARG A 105 0.22 1.36 -3.24
CA ARG A 105 1.57 1.93 -3.09
C ARG A 105 2.70 0.92 -3.24
N PHE A 106 2.47 -0.34 -2.86
CA PHE A 106 3.49 -1.40 -2.95
C PHE A 106 3.77 -1.86 -4.39
N ALA A 107 2.87 -1.56 -5.34
CA ALA A 107 3.05 -1.91 -6.74
C ALA A 107 3.74 -0.82 -7.56
N MET A 108 3.87 0.40 -7.01
CA MET A 108 4.30 1.57 -7.77
C MET A 108 5.79 1.90 -7.64
N GLY A 109 6.51 1.27 -6.72
CA GLY A 109 7.94 1.53 -6.50
C GLY A 109 8.32 1.51 -5.02
N ASN A 110 9.33 2.30 -4.63
CA ASN A 110 9.80 2.35 -3.27
C ASN A 110 8.83 3.10 -2.35
N THR A 111 8.19 2.37 -1.45
CA THR A 111 7.22 2.92 -0.50
C THR A 111 7.79 3.95 0.47
N PHE A 112 9.12 3.98 0.67
CA PHE A 112 9.79 5.01 1.48
C PHE A 112 9.80 6.39 0.80
N ASN A 113 9.44 6.48 -0.48
CA ASN A 113 9.21 7.74 -1.17
C ASN A 113 7.87 8.39 -0.79
N GLY A 114 6.94 7.63 -0.20
CA GLY A 114 5.63 8.13 0.25
C GLY A 114 5.68 8.92 1.56
N TYR A 115 4.54 9.56 1.83
CA TYR A 115 4.27 10.22 3.10
C TYR A 115 4.11 9.22 4.23
#